data_a697ae6a5ef483b2486d1eca1f61ba0e
#
_entry.id   a697ae6a5ef483b2486d1eca1f61ba0e
#
_cell.length_a   1.000
_cell.length_b   1.000
_cell.length_c   1.000
_cell.angle_alpha   90.00
_cell.angle_beta   90.00
_cell.angle_gamma   90.00
#
_symmetry.space_group_name_H-M   'P 1'
#
loop_
_entity.id
_entity.type
_entity.pdbx_description
1 polymer ?
#
loop_
_entity_poly.entity_id
_entity_poly.type
_entity_poly.pdbx_seq_one_letter_code
_entity_poly.pdbx_strand_id
1 'polypeptide(L)'
;MWFQLRAPYIRRWEAEHERPFFYAGAAKGADVALWLQAAHLEHAALAQQAAAATLVDLVKAFERVSHIGLLTAAKKWDYPMWALRLSLAAYRLGRRVSTQGVLSAIVVACRGITAGSAFATTELRLLLLAALDHIHAAFPMLPLYVYVDDMFLAATGAPKHVCRILTSATKQLVMLLQAAELEVSDTKSEGVASSPWLCLQLGKALAIHGITFSLSCKSLGGDVAATLKRSVSVQKRRLRDLRARRPRIARLRKAAVGTARLFRTGFTAALTWGAHVVGVATTPLMQWRREAARGCAAAAAGKSPDVVLLLADEGPAHTTDPAFAAHALPIGYWARLCGTRGGHARTWLLTCAAPGSASPRPRA
;
A
#
# COMPACT_ATOMS: atom_id res chain seq x y z
N MET A 1 -23.07 -12.82 -12.12
CA MET A 1 -23.18 -14.25 -12.45
C MET A 1 -21.89 -14.85 -13.01
N TRP A 2 -21.32 -14.42 -14.14
CA TRP A 2 -20.08 -14.98 -14.72
C TRP A 2 -18.85 -14.93 -13.81
N PHE A 3 -18.69 -13.90 -12.99
CA PHE A 3 -17.64 -13.84 -11.99
C PHE A 3 -17.77 -14.95 -10.94
N GLN A 4 -18.98 -15.15 -10.42
CA GLN A 4 -19.23 -16.14 -9.35
C GLN A 4 -18.92 -17.57 -9.80
N LEU A 5 -19.20 -17.90 -11.07
CA LEU A 5 -18.90 -19.23 -11.63
C LEU A 5 -17.39 -19.49 -11.78
N ARG A 6 -16.60 -18.46 -12.08
CA ARG A 6 -15.15 -18.56 -12.25
C ARG A 6 -14.36 -18.43 -10.95
N ALA A 7 -14.88 -17.68 -9.99
CA ALA A 7 -14.18 -17.35 -8.76
C ALA A 7 -13.65 -18.57 -7.97
N PRO A 8 -14.34 -19.69 -7.80
CA PRO A 8 -13.81 -20.85 -7.09
C PRO A 8 -12.53 -21.41 -7.70
N TYR A 9 -12.46 -21.50 -9.04
CA TYR A 9 -11.30 -22.01 -9.76
C TYR A 9 -10.10 -21.07 -9.65
N ILE A 10 -10.35 -19.76 -9.75
CA ILE A 10 -9.31 -18.75 -9.61
C ILE A 10 -8.77 -18.71 -8.17
N ARG A 11 -9.66 -18.76 -7.17
CA ARG A 11 -9.24 -18.82 -5.75
C ARG A 11 -8.44 -20.07 -5.42
N ARG A 12 -8.78 -21.21 -6.02
CA ARG A 12 -8.01 -22.44 -5.88
C ARG A 12 -6.61 -22.25 -6.44
N TRP A 13 -6.49 -21.72 -7.65
CA TRP A 13 -5.21 -21.41 -8.27
C TRP A 13 -4.40 -20.40 -7.43
N GLU A 14 -5.04 -19.36 -6.89
CA GLU A 14 -4.39 -18.40 -5.98
C GLU A 14 -3.82 -19.06 -4.72
N ALA A 15 -4.55 -20.01 -4.14
CA ALA A 15 -4.11 -20.75 -2.97
C ALA A 15 -2.93 -21.68 -3.29
N GLU A 16 -2.94 -22.36 -4.44
CA GLU A 16 -1.85 -23.21 -4.92
C GLU A 16 -0.58 -22.43 -5.28
N HIS A 17 -0.74 -21.16 -5.70
CA HIS A 17 0.35 -20.25 -6.07
C HIS A 17 0.58 -19.13 -5.05
N GLU A 18 0.18 -19.35 -3.80
CA GLU A 18 0.45 -18.40 -2.73
C GLU A 18 1.96 -18.31 -2.46
N ARG A 19 2.42 -17.09 -2.18
CA ARG A 19 3.82 -16.81 -1.82
C ARG A 19 3.87 -15.97 -0.55
N PRO A 20 4.90 -16.13 0.28
CA PRO A 20 5.04 -15.38 1.53
C PRO A 20 5.11 -13.86 1.32
N PHE A 21 5.57 -13.43 0.16
CA PHE A 21 5.74 -12.03 -0.19
C PHE A 21 4.51 -11.36 -0.82
N PHE A 22 3.44 -12.08 -1.18
CA PHE A 22 2.20 -11.49 -1.68
C PHE A 22 1.26 -11.07 -0.54
N TYR A 23 0.83 -9.82 -0.56
CA TYR A 23 -0.08 -9.23 0.45
C TYR A 23 -1.45 -8.82 -0.09
N ALA A 24 -1.70 -8.95 -1.38
CA ALA A 24 -3.01 -8.80 -1.99
C ALA A 24 -3.72 -10.15 -2.05
N GLY A 25 -4.24 -10.63 -0.92
CA GLY A 25 -4.87 -11.95 -0.81
C GLY A 25 -5.73 -12.09 0.44
N ALA A 26 -6.28 -13.27 0.64
CA ALA A 26 -7.11 -13.57 1.80
C ALA A 26 -6.31 -13.40 3.10
N ALA A 27 -6.93 -12.77 4.10
CA ALA A 27 -6.33 -12.45 5.40
C ALA A 27 -5.05 -11.60 5.37
N LYS A 28 -4.72 -11.01 4.21
CA LYS A 28 -3.60 -10.09 3.99
C LYS A 28 -4.16 -8.78 3.43
N GLY A 29 -3.40 -7.68 3.51
CA GLY A 29 -3.84 -6.37 3.03
C GLY A 29 -2.70 -5.37 2.96
N ALA A 30 -2.98 -4.20 2.38
CA ALA A 30 -2.02 -3.09 2.31
C ALA A 30 -1.58 -2.63 3.72
N ASP A 31 -2.47 -2.72 4.70
CA ASP A 31 -2.22 -2.41 6.10
C ASP A 31 -1.19 -3.37 6.72
N VAL A 32 -1.31 -4.68 6.45
CA VAL A 32 -0.36 -5.70 6.91
C VAL A 32 1.01 -5.48 6.26
N ALA A 33 1.04 -5.29 4.93
CA ALA A 33 2.28 -5.03 4.21
C ALA A 33 2.99 -3.77 4.74
N LEU A 34 2.25 -2.66 4.90
CA LEU A 34 2.78 -1.41 5.44
C LEU A 34 3.35 -1.58 6.85
N TRP A 35 2.64 -2.30 7.72
CA TRP A 35 3.10 -2.55 9.08
C TRP A 35 4.40 -3.34 9.10
N LEU A 36 4.50 -4.43 8.32
CA LEU A 36 5.70 -5.25 8.24
C LEU A 36 6.89 -4.48 7.66
N GLN A 37 6.67 -3.65 6.64
CA GLN A 37 7.68 -2.76 6.07
C GLN A 37 8.25 -1.80 7.13
N ALA A 38 7.36 -1.12 7.86
CA ALA A 38 7.76 -0.19 8.91
C ALA A 38 8.45 -0.91 10.07
N ALA A 39 7.88 -2.02 10.55
CA ALA A 39 8.43 -2.80 11.65
C ALA A 39 9.82 -3.35 11.33
N HIS A 40 10.06 -3.79 10.09
CA HIS A 40 11.37 -4.27 9.66
C HIS A 40 12.44 -3.17 9.72
N LEU A 41 12.13 -1.98 9.22
CA LEU A 41 13.07 -0.85 9.27
C LEU A 41 13.27 -0.30 10.69
N GLU A 42 12.21 -0.26 11.50
CA GLU A 42 12.29 0.16 12.90
C GLU A 42 13.12 -0.82 13.74
N HIS A 43 12.93 -2.12 13.53
CA HIS A 43 13.75 -3.15 14.18
C HIS A 43 15.24 -2.98 13.86
N ALA A 44 15.60 -2.76 12.59
CA ALA A 44 16.98 -2.51 12.20
C ALA A 44 17.54 -1.24 12.87
N ALA A 45 16.75 -0.17 12.95
CA ALA A 45 17.15 1.07 13.62
C ALA A 45 17.35 0.88 15.14
N LEU A 46 16.50 0.09 15.80
CA LEU A 46 16.65 -0.28 17.22
C LEU A 46 17.90 -1.14 17.45
N ALA A 47 18.20 -2.05 16.51
CA ALA A 47 19.41 -2.87 16.55
C ALA A 47 20.68 -2.13 16.08
N GLN A 48 20.59 -0.81 15.84
CA GLN A 48 21.69 0.03 15.33
C GLN A 48 22.32 -0.48 14.03
N GLN A 49 21.56 -1.20 13.23
CA GLN A 49 21.95 -1.66 11.90
C GLN A 49 21.60 -0.62 10.84
N ALA A 50 22.41 -0.55 9.81
CA ALA A 50 22.02 0.19 8.63
C ALA A 50 20.88 -0.54 7.92
N ALA A 51 19.92 0.23 7.42
CA ALA A 51 18.77 -0.28 6.69
C ALA A 51 18.49 0.58 5.47
N ALA A 52 18.05 -0.04 4.40
CA ALA A 52 17.49 0.66 3.25
C ALA A 52 16.44 -0.21 2.57
N ALA A 53 15.52 0.45 1.86
CA ALA A 53 14.56 -0.25 1.03
C ALA A 53 14.31 0.52 -0.27
N THR A 54 13.96 -0.23 -1.31
CA THR A 54 13.53 0.27 -2.62
C THR A 54 12.05 0.01 -2.77
N LEU A 55 11.30 1.03 -3.18
CA LEU A 55 9.91 0.95 -3.56
C LEU A 55 9.83 1.07 -5.08
N VAL A 56 9.40 0.01 -5.73
CA VAL A 56 9.27 -0.06 -7.20
C VAL A 56 7.78 0.02 -7.55
N ASP A 57 7.41 1.06 -8.30
CA ASP A 57 6.07 1.30 -8.83
C ASP A 57 6.08 1.03 -10.35
N LEU A 58 4.99 0.49 -10.89
CA LEU A 58 4.87 0.22 -12.32
C LEU A 58 4.11 1.34 -13.04
N VAL A 59 4.53 1.67 -14.26
CA VAL A 59 3.83 2.65 -15.09
C VAL A 59 2.55 2.03 -15.63
N LYS A 60 1.40 2.47 -15.12
CA LYS A 60 0.10 2.00 -15.60
C LYS A 60 0.05 0.45 -15.69
N ALA A 61 0.36 -0.20 -14.56
CA ALA A 61 0.55 -1.66 -14.48
C ALA A 61 -0.53 -2.46 -15.22
N PHE A 62 -1.80 -2.11 -15.01
CA PHE A 62 -2.92 -2.83 -15.63
C PHE A 62 -3.10 -2.50 -17.11
N GLU A 63 -2.90 -1.25 -17.53
CA GLU A 63 -3.10 -0.82 -18.91
C GLU A 63 -2.01 -1.34 -19.86
N ARG A 64 -0.83 -1.66 -19.34
CA ARG A 64 0.33 -2.10 -20.12
C ARG A 64 0.48 -3.61 -20.21
N VAL A 65 -0.33 -4.38 -19.50
CA VAL A 65 -0.27 -5.84 -19.51
C VAL A 65 -0.37 -6.39 -20.94
N SER A 66 0.63 -7.17 -21.36
CA SER A 66 0.64 -7.87 -22.65
C SER A 66 -0.34 -9.05 -22.61
N HIS A 67 -1.32 -9.10 -23.53
CA HIS A 67 -2.24 -10.23 -23.64
C HIS A 67 -1.52 -11.54 -24.01
N ILE A 68 -0.44 -11.43 -24.81
CA ILE A 68 0.40 -12.59 -25.16
C ILE A 68 1.20 -13.03 -23.93
N GLY A 69 1.77 -12.08 -23.18
CA GLY A 69 2.46 -12.36 -21.92
C GLY A 69 1.57 -13.08 -20.91
N LEU A 70 0.31 -12.65 -20.77
CA LEU A 70 -0.68 -13.34 -19.93
C LEU A 70 -0.93 -14.79 -20.36
N LEU A 71 -1.10 -15.03 -21.67
CA LEU A 71 -1.30 -16.39 -22.20
C LEU A 71 -0.09 -17.28 -21.96
N THR A 72 1.12 -16.75 -22.13
CA THR A 72 2.36 -17.47 -21.89
C THR A 72 2.53 -17.80 -20.40
N ALA A 73 2.32 -16.82 -19.53
CA ALA A 73 2.36 -17.01 -18.08
C ALA A 73 1.28 -18.00 -17.60
N ALA A 74 0.06 -17.93 -18.15
CA ALA A 74 -1.03 -18.83 -17.80
C ALA A 74 -0.72 -20.29 -18.14
N LYS A 75 -0.08 -20.54 -19.28
CA LYS A 75 0.39 -21.89 -19.63
C LYS A 75 1.50 -22.39 -18.69
N LYS A 76 2.43 -21.51 -18.31
CA LYS A 76 3.54 -21.85 -17.43
C LYS A 76 3.09 -22.19 -16.01
N TRP A 77 2.06 -21.51 -15.51
CA TRP A 77 1.60 -21.60 -14.13
C TRP A 77 0.27 -22.32 -13.98
N ASP A 78 -0.17 -23.09 -14.98
CA ASP A 78 -1.42 -23.85 -14.99
C ASP A 78 -2.66 -23.02 -14.57
N TYR A 79 -2.66 -21.75 -14.98
CA TYR A 79 -3.80 -20.87 -14.72
C TYR A 79 -5.01 -21.33 -15.57
N PRO A 80 -6.26 -21.30 -15.05
CA PRO A 80 -7.45 -21.75 -15.76
C PRO A 80 -7.65 -21.05 -17.10
N MET A 81 -7.13 -21.65 -18.19
CA MET A 81 -7.07 -21.05 -19.54
C MET A 81 -8.45 -20.67 -20.07
N TRP A 82 -9.50 -21.43 -19.74
CA TRP A 82 -10.86 -21.10 -20.13
C TRP A 82 -11.33 -19.79 -19.49
N ALA A 83 -10.98 -19.54 -18.23
CA ALA A 83 -11.29 -18.30 -17.51
C ALA A 83 -10.53 -17.12 -18.10
N LEU A 84 -9.23 -17.28 -18.39
CA LEU A 84 -8.42 -16.23 -19.01
C LEU A 84 -8.89 -15.88 -20.42
N ARG A 85 -9.27 -16.87 -21.23
CA ARG A 85 -9.82 -16.62 -22.58
C ARG A 85 -11.07 -15.74 -22.54
N LEU A 86 -11.95 -15.95 -21.57
CA LEU A 86 -13.13 -15.09 -21.36
C LEU A 86 -12.74 -13.67 -20.92
N SER A 87 -11.75 -13.54 -20.04
CA SER A 87 -11.22 -12.22 -19.65
C SER A 87 -10.63 -11.49 -20.86
N LEU A 88 -9.77 -12.16 -21.64
CA LEU A 88 -9.16 -11.57 -22.84
C LEU A 88 -10.17 -11.20 -23.91
N ALA A 89 -11.23 -12.00 -24.11
CA ALA A 89 -12.32 -11.64 -25.00
C ALA A 89 -13.01 -10.35 -24.55
N ALA A 90 -13.27 -10.22 -23.24
CA ALA A 90 -13.84 -8.99 -22.66
C ALA A 90 -12.90 -7.79 -22.78
N TYR A 91 -11.59 -7.97 -22.60
CA TYR A 91 -10.59 -6.89 -22.73
C TYR A 91 -10.49 -6.35 -24.16
N ARG A 92 -10.71 -7.21 -25.16
CA ARG A 92 -10.66 -6.89 -26.59
C ARG A 92 -12.00 -6.42 -27.17
N LEU A 93 -13.05 -6.32 -26.38
CA LEU A 93 -14.31 -5.78 -26.87
C LEU A 93 -14.12 -4.38 -27.43
N GLY A 94 -14.63 -4.13 -28.64
CA GLY A 94 -14.61 -2.81 -29.27
C GLY A 94 -15.37 -1.79 -28.42
N ARG A 95 -14.75 -0.63 -28.17
CA ARG A 95 -15.28 0.44 -27.33
C ARG A 95 -15.34 1.72 -28.12
N ARG A 96 -16.34 2.54 -27.79
CA ARG A 96 -16.43 3.94 -28.27
C ARG A 96 -16.41 4.89 -27.07
N VAL A 97 -15.69 5.96 -27.19
CA VAL A 97 -15.75 7.07 -26.24
C VAL A 97 -16.84 8.02 -26.70
N SER A 98 -17.76 8.38 -25.78
CA SER A 98 -18.80 9.37 -26.02
C SER A 98 -18.50 10.63 -25.20
N THR A 99 -18.51 11.77 -25.86
CA THR A 99 -18.40 13.08 -25.21
C THR A 99 -19.37 14.04 -25.87
N GLN A 100 -20.26 14.68 -25.11
CA GLN A 100 -21.24 15.67 -25.59
C GLN A 100 -22.04 15.18 -26.82
N GLY A 101 -22.41 13.90 -26.86
CA GLY A 101 -23.17 13.30 -27.97
C GLY A 101 -22.33 12.87 -29.18
N VAL A 102 -21.03 13.16 -29.21
CA VAL A 102 -20.12 12.73 -30.27
C VAL A 102 -19.50 11.38 -29.89
N LEU A 103 -19.51 10.42 -30.84
CA LEU A 103 -18.92 9.09 -30.67
C LEU A 103 -17.60 9.00 -31.44
N SER A 104 -16.59 8.44 -30.80
CA SER A 104 -15.32 8.08 -31.47
C SER A 104 -15.50 6.92 -32.46
N ALA A 105 -14.49 6.67 -33.30
CA ALA A 105 -14.30 5.39 -33.95
C ALA A 105 -14.18 4.24 -32.90
N ILE A 106 -14.43 3.01 -33.33
CA ILE A 106 -14.26 1.84 -32.46
C ILE A 106 -12.77 1.64 -32.16
N VAL A 107 -12.45 1.55 -30.88
CA VAL A 107 -11.11 1.23 -30.38
C VAL A 107 -11.12 -0.19 -29.82
N VAL A 108 -10.21 -1.03 -30.32
CA VAL A 108 -9.98 -2.38 -29.80
C VAL A 108 -8.63 -2.39 -29.09
N ALA A 109 -8.64 -2.76 -27.80
CA ALA A 109 -7.40 -2.84 -27.03
C ALA A 109 -6.63 -4.11 -27.39
N CYS A 110 -5.33 -3.96 -27.70
CA CYS A 110 -4.38 -5.07 -27.90
C CYS A 110 -3.57 -5.39 -26.63
N ARG A 111 -3.62 -4.51 -25.64
CA ARG A 111 -2.97 -4.63 -24.32
C ARG A 111 -3.91 -4.17 -23.23
N GLY A 112 -3.58 -4.52 -22.01
CA GLY A 112 -4.20 -4.04 -20.79
C GLY A 112 -5.36 -4.89 -20.28
N ILE A 113 -5.51 -4.81 -18.97
CA ILE A 113 -6.61 -5.37 -18.21
C ILE A 113 -7.67 -4.28 -18.04
N THR A 114 -8.91 -4.58 -18.36
CA THR A 114 -9.99 -3.59 -18.24
C THR A 114 -10.24 -3.22 -16.78
N ALA A 115 -10.32 -1.93 -16.49
CA ALA A 115 -10.72 -1.44 -15.17
C ALA A 115 -12.04 -2.06 -14.73
N GLY A 116 -12.10 -2.53 -13.48
CA GLY A 116 -13.25 -3.24 -12.93
C GLY A 116 -13.30 -4.73 -13.23
N SER A 117 -12.30 -5.32 -13.92
CA SER A 117 -12.15 -6.77 -14.01
C SER A 117 -11.95 -7.37 -12.61
N ALA A 118 -12.78 -8.35 -12.30
CA ALA A 118 -12.74 -8.99 -10.98
C ALA A 118 -11.49 -9.85 -10.74
N PHE A 119 -10.77 -10.21 -11.79
CA PHE A 119 -9.53 -11.00 -11.72
C PHE A 119 -8.28 -10.20 -12.07
N ALA A 120 -8.40 -8.88 -12.17
CA ALA A 120 -7.30 -8.01 -12.59
C ALA A 120 -6.03 -8.19 -11.74
N THR A 121 -6.17 -8.22 -10.42
CA THR A 121 -5.03 -8.40 -9.49
C THR A 121 -4.40 -9.77 -9.61
N THR A 122 -5.19 -10.83 -9.81
CA THR A 122 -4.70 -12.19 -10.01
C THR A 122 -3.98 -12.35 -11.34
N GLU A 123 -4.51 -11.73 -12.40
CA GLU A 123 -3.90 -11.77 -13.72
C GLU A 123 -2.60 -10.94 -13.76
N LEU A 124 -2.52 -9.83 -13.03
CA LEU A 124 -1.24 -9.12 -12.86
C LEU A 124 -0.26 -9.96 -12.05
N ARG A 125 -0.70 -10.57 -10.93
CA ARG A 125 0.12 -11.50 -10.12
C ARG A 125 0.71 -12.61 -10.99
N LEU A 126 -0.07 -13.18 -11.91
CA LEU A 126 0.36 -14.24 -12.82
C LEU A 126 1.59 -13.84 -13.65
N LEU A 127 1.66 -12.60 -14.12
CA LEU A 127 2.83 -12.07 -14.83
C LEU A 127 4.03 -11.84 -13.92
N LEU A 128 3.79 -11.40 -12.67
CA LEU A 128 4.83 -11.07 -11.73
C LEU A 128 5.50 -12.31 -11.09
N LEU A 129 4.82 -13.47 -11.05
CA LEU A 129 5.28 -14.68 -10.35
C LEU A 129 6.71 -15.05 -10.73
N ALA A 130 7.04 -15.15 -12.01
CA ALA A 130 8.37 -15.61 -12.43
C ALA A 130 9.50 -14.66 -11.98
N ALA A 131 9.28 -13.34 -12.11
CA ALA A 131 10.24 -12.33 -11.70
C ALA A 131 10.44 -12.32 -10.19
N LEU A 132 9.35 -12.38 -9.43
CA LEU A 132 9.39 -12.30 -7.97
C LEU A 132 9.91 -13.59 -7.32
N ASP A 133 9.55 -14.77 -7.85
CA ASP A 133 10.13 -16.05 -7.41
C ASP A 133 11.65 -16.08 -7.64
N HIS A 134 12.10 -15.54 -8.81
CA HIS A 134 13.53 -15.43 -9.10
C HIS A 134 14.25 -14.52 -8.09
N ILE A 135 13.71 -13.34 -7.82
CA ILE A 135 14.31 -12.40 -6.84
C ILE A 135 14.32 -13.02 -5.44
N HIS A 136 13.23 -13.66 -5.03
CA HIS A 136 13.15 -14.30 -3.72
C HIS A 136 14.16 -15.45 -3.57
N ALA A 137 14.39 -16.22 -4.62
CA ALA A 137 15.37 -17.31 -4.63
C ALA A 137 16.82 -16.79 -4.69
N ALA A 138 17.09 -15.74 -5.49
CA ALA A 138 18.43 -15.17 -5.64
C ALA A 138 18.88 -14.36 -4.41
N PHE A 139 17.91 -13.78 -3.67
CA PHE A 139 18.17 -12.94 -2.51
C PHE A 139 17.30 -13.34 -1.30
N PRO A 140 17.47 -14.57 -0.77
CA PRO A 140 16.56 -15.11 0.27
C PRO A 140 16.59 -14.31 1.58
N MET A 141 17.65 -13.54 1.83
CA MET A 141 17.80 -12.69 3.02
C MET A 141 17.15 -11.32 2.88
N LEU A 142 16.65 -10.96 1.69
CA LEU A 142 15.98 -9.67 1.48
C LEU A 142 14.46 -9.83 1.69
N PRO A 143 13.88 -9.18 2.68
CA PRO A 143 12.43 -9.06 2.77
C PRO A 143 11.85 -8.44 1.52
N LEU A 144 10.91 -9.15 0.92
CA LEU A 144 10.12 -8.72 -0.24
C LEU A 144 8.66 -8.62 0.16
N TYR A 145 8.03 -7.47 -0.09
CA TYR A 145 6.61 -7.24 0.15
C TYR A 145 5.96 -6.72 -1.12
N VAL A 146 4.96 -7.43 -1.61
CA VAL A 146 4.26 -7.10 -2.86
C VAL A 146 2.77 -6.93 -2.58
N TYR A 147 2.26 -5.74 -2.86
CA TYR A 147 0.83 -5.46 -2.81
C TYR A 147 0.36 -4.97 -4.17
N VAL A 148 -0.20 -5.88 -4.95
CA VAL A 148 -0.63 -5.70 -6.35
C VAL A 148 0.57 -5.34 -7.24
N ASP A 149 0.78 -4.07 -7.53
CA ASP A 149 1.86 -3.49 -8.34
C ASP A 149 2.94 -2.77 -7.51
N ASP A 150 2.66 -2.48 -6.25
CA ASP A 150 3.63 -1.91 -5.31
C ASP A 150 4.59 -3.01 -4.80
N MET A 151 5.87 -2.88 -5.08
CA MET A 151 6.91 -3.81 -4.65
C MET A 151 7.91 -3.10 -3.73
N PHE A 152 8.17 -3.70 -2.57
CA PHE A 152 9.08 -3.19 -1.57
C PHE A 152 10.16 -4.25 -1.26
N LEU A 153 11.43 -3.92 -1.54
CA LEU A 153 12.60 -4.70 -1.19
C LEU A 153 13.38 -4.00 -0.09
N ALA A 154 13.73 -4.72 0.98
CA ALA A 154 14.54 -4.15 2.06
C ALA A 154 15.83 -4.94 2.29
N ALA A 155 16.85 -4.25 2.82
CA ALA A 155 18.11 -4.82 3.24
C ALA A 155 18.54 -4.19 4.57
N THR A 156 19.13 -5.01 5.46
CA THR A 156 19.66 -4.58 6.75
C THR A 156 21.05 -5.16 7.00
N GLY A 157 21.85 -4.51 7.83
CA GLY A 157 23.19 -4.98 8.21
C GLY A 157 24.28 -3.91 8.06
N ALA A 158 25.49 -4.29 7.67
CA ALA A 158 26.59 -3.34 7.44
C ALA A 158 26.28 -2.40 6.24
N PRO A 159 26.58 -1.10 6.31
CA PRO A 159 26.19 -0.11 5.29
C PRO A 159 26.65 -0.47 3.87
N LYS A 160 27.89 -0.91 3.68
CA LYS A 160 28.44 -1.31 2.38
C LYS A 160 27.73 -2.56 1.83
N HIS A 161 27.38 -3.51 2.70
CA HIS A 161 26.63 -4.71 2.31
C HIS A 161 25.21 -4.36 1.88
N VAL A 162 24.50 -3.54 2.66
CA VAL A 162 23.16 -3.04 2.32
C VAL A 162 23.16 -2.37 0.96
N CYS A 163 24.12 -1.46 0.72
CA CYS A 163 24.25 -0.78 -0.56
C CYS A 163 24.42 -1.76 -1.73
N ARG A 164 25.36 -2.71 -1.61
CA ARG A 164 25.67 -3.67 -2.66
C ARG A 164 24.50 -4.60 -2.96
N ILE A 165 23.92 -5.22 -1.92
CA ILE A 165 22.88 -6.25 -2.12
C ILE A 165 21.56 -5.65 -2.63
N LEU A 166 21.16 -4.50 -2.06
CA LEU A 166 19.93 -3.82 -2.49
C LEU A 166 20.04 -3.28 -3.92
N THR A 167 21.21 -2.73 -4.29
CA THR A 167 21.48 -2.31 -5.69
C THR A 167 21.38 -3.49 -6.65
N SER A 168 22.01 -4.63 -6.32
CA SER A 168 21.99 -5.82 -7.17
C SER A 168 20.57 -6.36 -7.33
N ALA A 169 19.84 -6.54 -6.23
CA ALA A 169 18.48 -7.05 -6.24
C ALA A 169 17.51 -6.13 -7.01
N THR A 170 17.62 -4.81 -6.78
CA THR A 170 16.76 -3.84 -7.47
C THR A 170 17.02 -3.82 -8.99
N LYS A 171 18.29 -3.80 -9.42
CA LYS A 171 18.63 -3.87 -10.85
C LYS A 171 18.10 -5.14 -11.51
N GLN A 172 18.27 -6.27 -10.84
CA GLN A 172 17.77 -7.55 -11.34
C GLN A 172 16.24 -7.58 -11.41
N LEU A 173 15.53 -7.04 -10.39
CA LEU A 173 14.08 -6.92 -10.42
C LEU A 173 13.62 -6.07 -11.59
N VAL A 174 14.20 -4.88 -11.80
CA VAL A 174 13.85 -3.99 -12.92
C VAL A 174 14.04 -4.69 -14.26
N MET A 175 15.17 -5.40 -14.44
CA MET A 175 15.46 -6.14 -15.67
C MET A 175 14.43 -7.26 -15.93
N LEU A 176 14.02 -8.00 -14.90
CA LEU A 176 13.01 -9.05 -15.01
C LEU A 176 11.61 -8.50 -15.31
N LEU A 177 11.26 -7.36 -14.72
CA LEU A 177 10.00 -6.67 -15.01
C LEU A 177 9.96 -6.16 -16.46
N GLN A 178 11.07 -5.58 -16.94
CA GLN A 178 11.19 -5.15 -18.34
C GLN A 178 11.10 -6.34 -19.32
N ALA A 179 11.71 -7.48 -18.97
CA ALA A 179 11.58 -8.70 -19.77
C ALA A 179 10.13 -9.24 -19.80
N ALA A 180 9.33 -8.94 -18.78
CA ALA A 180 7.89 -9.20 -18.74
C ALA A 180 7.04 -8.10 -19.42
N GLU A 181 7.64 -7.19 -20.17
CA GLU A 181 7.03 -6.01 -20.82
C GLU A 181 6.35 -5.04 -19.82
N LEU A 182 6.78 -5.04 -18.56
CA LEU A 182 6.32 -4.12 -17.52
C LEU A 182 7.35 -3.00 -17.34
N GLU A 183 6.89 -1.76 -17.38
CA GLU A 183 7.75 -0.58 -17.25
C GLU A 183 7.75 -0.08 -15.81
N VAL A 184 8.94 0.10 -15.24
CA VAL A 184 9.10 0.70 -13.90
C VAL A 184 9.00 2.21 -14.00
N SER A 185 8.28 2.83 -13.08
CA SER A 185 8.09 4.28 -13.03
C SER A 185 9.32 4.96 -12.45
N ASP A 186 9.98 5.77 -13.23
CA ASP A 186 11.11 6.64 -12.83
C ASP A 186 10.71 7.81 -11.95
N THR A 187 9.42 8.21 -11.99
CA THR A 187 8.90 9.34 -11.22
C THR A 187 8.23 8.96 -9.91
N LYS A 188 7.82 7.68 -9.75
CA LYS A 188 7.12 7.21 -8.55
C LYS A 188 7.94 6.20 -7.75
N SER A 189 8.89 5.51 -8.38
CA SER A 189 9.79 4.63 -7.66
C SER A 189 10.72 5.45 -6.78
N GLU A 190 10.78 5.10 -5.51
CA GLU A 190 11.57 5.83 -4.51
C GLU A 190 12.25 4.84 -3.56
N GLY A 191 13.15 5.33 -2.75
CA GLY A 191 13.82 4.52 -1.74
C GLY A 191 13.93 5.23 -0.41
N VAL A 192 14.09 4.43 0.64
CA VAL A 192 14.33 4.91 1.98
C VAL A 192 15.62 4.31 2.51
N ALA A 193 16.42 5.11 3.24
CA ALA A 193 17.66 4.63 3.84
C ALA A 193 17.90 5.27 5.21
N SER A 194 18.65 4.58 6.07
CA SER A 194 18.87 4.95 7.46
C SER A 194 19.88 6.08 7.66
N SER A 195 20.62 6.46 6.60
CA SER A 195 21.61 7.54 6.69
C SER A 195 21.72 8.33 5.38
N PRO A 196 22.14 9.62 5.44
CA PRO A 196 22.38 10.43 4.25
C PRO A 196 23.43 9.81 3.31
N TRP A 197 24.44 9.16 3.87
CA TRP A 197 25.46 8.46 3.09
C TRP A 197 24.84 7.33 2.25
N LEU A 198 24.00 6.47 2.85
CA LEU A 198 23.30 5.41 2.13
C LEU A 198 22.35 5.97 1.07
N CYS A 199 21.62 7.04 1.39
CA CYS A 199 20.75 7.72 0.40
C CYS A 199 21.56 8.15 -0.83
N LEU A 200 22.74 8.75 -0.62
CA LEU A 200 23.60 9.20 -1.70
C LEU A 200 24.18 8.04 -2.53
N GLN A 201 24.69 6.99 -1.87
CA GLN A 201 25.29 5.85 -2.58
C GLN A 201 24.24 5.07 -3.39
N LEU A 202 23.12 4.75 -2.80
CA LEU A 202 22.02 4.04 -3.47
C LEU A 202 21.40 4.90 -4.59
N GLY A 203 21.21 6.20 -4.33
CA GLY A 203 20.71 7.13 -5.35
C GLY A 203 21.63 7.20 -6.57
N LYS A 204 22.96 7.26 -6.38
CA LYS A 204 23.93 7.18 -7.50
C LYS A 204 23.86 5.83 -8.22
N ALA A 205 23.81 4.71 -7.48
CA ALA A 205 23.85 3.36 -8.05
C ALA A 205 22.58 3.00 -8.85
N LEU A 206 21.43 3.61 -8.51
CA LEU A 206 20.12 3.36 -9.10
C LEU A 206 19.58 4.56 -9.91
N ALA A 207 20.40 5.60 -10.13
CA ALA A 207 20.02 6.80 -10.87
C ALA A 207 19.50 6.51 -12.27
N ILE A 208 20.06 5.50 -12.96
CA ILE A 208 19.62 5.08 -14.30
C ILE A 208 18.16 4.60 -14.35
N HIS A 209 17.59 4.20 -13.18
CA HIS A 209 16.20 3.78 -13.04
C HIS A 209 15.31 4.87 -12.43
N GLY A 210 15.82 6.10 -12.32
CA GLY A 210 15.09 7.23 -11.73
C GLY A 210 14.83 7.13 -10.21
N ILE A 211 15.38 6.12 -9.53
CA ILE A 211 15.07 5.85 -8.11
C ILE A 211 15.88 6.78 -7.21
N THR A 212 15.19 7.65 -6.49
CA THR A 212 15.78 8.56 -5.51
C THR A 212 15.60 8.05 -4.10
N PHE A 213 16.55 8.34 -3.21
CA PHE A 213 16.53 7.88 -1.82
C PHE A 213 16.42 9.04 -0.82
N SER A 214 15.65 8.83 0.22
CA SER A 214 15.48 9.77 1.34
C SER A 214 15.44 9.03 2.68
N LEU A 215 15.42 9.74 3.82
CA LEU A 215 15.33 9.13 5.16
C LEU A 215 13.92 8.63 5.49
N SER A 216 12.93 9.05 4.72
CA SER A 216 11.54 8.60 4.82
C SER A 216 10.84 8.72 3.48
N CYS A 217 9.93 7.81 3.20
CA CYS A 217 9.15 7.80 1.97
C CYS A 217 7.68 7.46 2.25
N LYS A 218 6.86 7.53 1.22
CA LYS A 218 5.47 7.08 1.26
C LYS A 218 5.37 5.67 0.70
N SER A 219 4.89 4.70 1.49
CA SER A 219 4.55 3.37 0.99
C SER A 219 3.10 3.03 1.32
N LEU A 220 2.37 2.45 0.38
CA LEU A 220 0.97 2.00 0.55
C LEU A 220 0.08 3.03 1.25
N GLY A 221 0.35 4.31 1.01
CA GLY A 221 -0.38 5.41 1.61
C GLY A 221 0.00 5.77 3.05
N GLY A 222 0.99 5.12 3.66
CA GLY A 222 1.55 5.47 4.96
C GLY A 222 2.93 6.12 4.86
N ASP A 223 3.42 6.66 5.97
CA ASP A 223 4.80 7.09 6.11
C ASP A 223 5.67 5.91 6.53
N VAL A 224 6.81 5.72 5.88
CA VAL A 224 7.84 4.73 6.23
C VAL A 224 9.17 5.46 6.41
N ALA A 225 9.89 5.18 7.49
CA ALA A 225 11.19 5.77 7.78
C ALA A 225 12.19 4.68 8.18
N ALA A 226 13.43 4.78 7.70
CA ALA A 226 14.51 3.86 8.07
C ALA A 226 15.31 4.34 9.31
N THR A 227 14.77 5.30 10.07
CA THR A 227 15.37 5.87 11.28
C THR A 227 14.38 5.79 12.43
N LEU A 228 14.86 5.99 13.67
CA LEU A 228 13.98 6.07 14.84
C LEU A 228 13.09 7.33 14.85
N LYS A 229 13.38 8.31 13.98
CA LYS A 229 12.57 9.51 13.85
C LYS A 229 11.35 9.22 12.98
N ARG A 230 10.15 9.33 13.57
CA ARG A 230 8.88 9.16 12.87
C ARG A 230 8.70 10.22 11.78
N SER A 231 8.31 9.80 10.58
CA SER A 231 7.80 10.69 9.54
C SER A 231 6.28 10.85 9.65
N VAL A 232 5.80 12.07 9.43
CA VAL A 232 4.37 12.42 9.44
C VAL A 232 3.99 13.26 8.20
N SER A 233 4.74 13.13 7.12
CA SER A 233 4.59 13.92 5.91
C SER A 233 3.25 13.65 5.22
N VAL A 234 2.85 12.38 5.15
CA VAL A 234 1.58 11.95 4.56
C VAL A 234 0.41 12.43 5.41
N GLN A 235 0.50 12.31 6.75
CA GLN A 235 -0.54 12.81 7.66
C GLN A 235 -0.74 14.32 7.52
N LYS A 236 0.34 15.11 7.47
CA LYS A 236 0.29 16.57 7.27
C LYS A 236 -0.32 16.94 5.92
N ARG A 237 0.04 16.21 4.85
CA ARG A 237 -0.52 16.42 3.51
C ARG A 237 -2.02 16.17 3.50
N ARG A 238 -2.49 15.05 4.05
CA ARG A 238 -3.93 14.73 4.12
C ARG A 238 -4.73 15.77 4.88
N LEU A 239 -4.20 16.27 6.00
CA LEU A 239 -4.85 17.36 6.74
C LEU A 239 -4.94 18.65 5.92
N ARG A 240 -3.89 18.99 5.18
CA ARG A 240 -3.88 20.15 4.28
C ARG A 240 -4.91 19.99 3.15
N ASP A 241 -4.98 18.80 2.53
CA ASP A 241 -5.93 18.49 1.46
C ASP A 241 -7.38 18.55 1.96
N LEU A 242 -7.63 18.06 3.17
CA LEU A 242 -8.93 18.21 3.84
C LEU A 242 -9.29 19.68 4.04
N ARG A 243 -8.35 20.49 4.55
CA ARG A 243 -8.56 21.94 4.74
C ARG A 243 -8.86 22.66 3.44
N ALA A 244 -8.23 22.31 2.34
CA ALA A 244 -8.51 22.87 1.02
C ALA A 244 -9.94 22.55 0.52
N ARG A 245 -10.57 21.48 1.00
CA ARG A 245 -11.95 21.10 0.67
C ARG A 245 -13.02 21.78 1.52
N ARG A 246 -12.65 22.50 2.60
CA ARG A 246 -13.60 23.19 3.51
C ARG A 246 -14.67 24.03 2.78
N PRO A 247 -14.34 24.87 1.77
CA PRO A 247 -15.36 25.69 1.09
C PRO A 247 -16.42 24.84 0.40
N ARG A 248 -16.03 23.67 -0.15
CA ARG A 248 -16.98 22.74 -0.80
C ARG A 248 -17.90 22.10 0.24
N ILE A 249 -17.36 21.67 1.38
CA ILE A 249 -18.12 21.08 2.48
C ILE A 249 -19.11 22.12 3.05
N ALA A 250 -18.68 23.36 3.24
CA ALA A 250 -19.56 24.44 3.70
C ALA A 250 -20.73 24.70 2.75
N ARG A 251 -20.48 24.64 1.42
CA ARG A 251 -21.57 24.78 0.41
C ARG A 251 -22.55 23.61 0.46
N LEU A 252 -22.06 22.35 0.55
CA LEU A 252 -22.92 21.18 0.68
C LEU A 252 -23.81 21.26 1.93
N ARG A 253 -23.25 21.71 3.04
CA ARG A 253 -24.00 21.89 4.29
C ARG A 253 -25.07 22.97 4.20
N LYS A 254 -24.78 24.10 3.52
CA LYS A 254 -25.79 25.12 3.25
C LYS A 254 -26.94 24.60 2.39
N ALA A 255 -26.69 23.62 1.52
CA ALA A 255 -27.69 22.93 0.72
C ALA A 255 -28.39 21.78 1.48
N ALA A 256 -28.32 21.75 2.82
CA ALA A 256 -28.91 20.73 3.71
C ALA A 256 -28.43 19.28 3.44
N VAL A 257 -27.26 19.11 2.82
CA VAL A 257 -26.66 17.78 2.63
C VAL A 257 -26.00 17.33 3.93
N GLY A 258 -26.28 16.09 4.37
CA GLY A 258 -25.71 15.49 5.57
C GLY A 258 -24.19 15.25 5.43
N THR A 259 -23.38 16.22 5.84
CA THR A 259 -21.92 16.18 5.70
C THR A 259 -21.21 15.24 6.68
N ALA A 260 -21.84 14.88 7.81
CA ALA A 260 -21.31 13.93 8.78
C ALA A 260 -20.96 12.58 8.13
N ARG A 261 -21.84 12.08 7.23
CA ARG A 261 -21.59 10.84 6.48
C ARG A 261 -20.32 10.93 5.60
N LEU A 262 -20.07 12.09 4.97
CA LEU A 262 -18.86 12.30 4.18
C LEU A 262 -17.60 12.26 5.06
N PHE A 263 -17.66 12.79 6.28
CA PHE A 263 -16.56 12.70 7.23
C PHE A 263 -16.33 11.27 7.67
N ARG A 264 -17.37 10.57 8.10
CA ARG A 264 -17.29 9.18 8.55
C ARG A 264 -16.72 8.24 7.48
N THR A 265 -17.28 8.24 6.28
CA THR A 265 -16.93 7.27 5.22
C THR A 265 -15.70 7.65 4.40
N GLY A 266 -15.32 8.91 4.37
CA GLY A 266 -14.23 9.41 3.54
C GLY A 266 -13.09 10.05 4.31
N PHE A 267 -13.35 11.19 4.98
CA PHE A 267 -12.28 12.00 5.54
C PHE A 267 -11.62 11.37 6.77
N THR A 268 -12.39 10.84 7.70
CA THR A 268 -11.86 10.17 8.89
C THR A 268 -11.05 8.95 8.47
N ALA A 269 -11.58 8.11 7.59
CA ALA A 269 -10.87 6.95 7.07
C ALA A 269 -9.55 7.35 6.36
N ALA A 270 -9.56 8.40 5.55
CA ALA A 270 -8.37 8.89 4.87
C ALA A 270 -7.33 9.48 5.84
N LEU A 271 -7.75 10.23 6.87
CA LEU A 271 -6.85 10.81 7.88
C LEU A 271 -6.19 9.74 8.76
N THR A 272 -6.96 8.72 9.15
CA THR A 272 -6.50 7.68 10.10
C THR A 272 -5.79 6.51 9.42
N TRP A 273 -5.80 6.42 8.08
CA TRP A 273 -5.04 5.39 7.38
C TRP A 273 -3.55 5.48 7.70
N GLY A 274 -2.95 4.37 8.10
CA GLY A 274 -1.56 4.28 8.53
C GLY A 274 -1.33 4.67 10.01
N ALA A 275 -2.36 5.13 10.73
CA ALA A 275 -2.25 5.44 12.16
C ALA A 275 -1.87 4.20 13.00
N HIS A 276 -2.28 3.00 12.59
CA HIS A 276 -1.91 1.73 13.22
C HIS A 276 -0.41 1.40 13.08
N VAL A 277 0.28 2.04 12.13
CA VAL A 277 1.72 1.86 11.88
C VAL A 277 2.53 2.95 12.55
N VAL A 278 2.29 4.20 12.17
CA VAL A 278 3.10 5.35 12.65
C VAL A 278 2.54 6.01 13.90
N GLY A 279 1.33 5.65 14.33
CA GLY A 279 0.63 6.33 15.41
C GLY A 279 0.27 7.77 15.09
N VAL A 280 -0.39 8.44 16.02
CA VAL A 280 -0.75 9.86 15.90
C VAL A 280 -0.43 10.58 17.20
N ALA A 281 0.32 11.68 17.12
CA ALA A 281 0.58 12.50 18.30
C ALA A 281 -0.68 13.29 18.69
N THR A 282 -0.78 13.68 19.97
CA THR A 282 -1.97 14.37 20.53
C THR A 282 -2.33 15.65 19.75
N THR A 283 -1.32 16.49 19.43
CA THR A 283 -1.58 17.78 18.74
C THR A 283 -2.18 17.59 17.33
N PRO A 284 -1.63 16.77 16.41
CA PRO A 284 -2.29 16.43 15.15
C PRO A 284 -3.67 15.82 15.34
N LEU A 285 -3.84 14.93 16.32
CA LEU A 285 -5.13 14.28 16.60
C LEU A 285 -6.20 15.30 16.96
N MET A 286 -5.90 16.24 17.85
CA MET A 286 -6.82 17.33 18.21
C MET A 286 -7.12 18.24 17.02
N GLN A 287 -6.18 18.46 16.09
CA GLN A 287 -6.47 19.17 14.85
C GLN A 287 -7.44 18.39 13.97
N TRP A 288 -7.26 17.08 13.82
CA TRP A 288 -8.18 16.23 13.06
C TRP A 288 -9.60 16.25 13.62
N ARG A 289 -9.73 16.15 14.94
CA ARG A 289 -11.03 16.22 15.64
C ARG A 289 -11.72 17.57 15.42
N ARG A 290 -10.99 18.67 15.51
CA ARG A 290 -11.54 20.03 15.23
C ARG A 290 -12.00 20.16 13.77
N GLU A 291 -11.29 19.60 12.82
CA GLU A 291 -11.70 19.60 11.41
C GLU A 291 -12.93 18.73 11.17
N ALA A 292 -13.01 17.56 11.79
CA ALA A 292 -14.17 16.69 11.70
C ALA A 292 -15.41 17.37 12.30
N ALA A 293 -15.30 17.93 13.50
CA ALA A 293 -16.38 18.65 14.15
C ALA A 293 -16.90 19.83 13.31
N ARG A 294 -15.99 20.65 12.73
CA ARG A 294 -16.35 21.75 11.82
C ARG A 294 -17.04 21.27 10.56
N GLY A 295 -16.70 20.08 10.08
CA GLY A 295 -17.31 19.49 8.90
C GLY A 295 -18.68 18.88 9.16
N CYS A 296 -18.90 18.34 10.35
CA CYS A 296 -20.16 17.69 10.72
C CYS A 296 -21.26 18.68 11.12
N ALA A 297 -20.93 19.77 11.83
CA ALA A 297 -21.91 20.70 12.34
C ALA A 297 -21.71 22.14 11.87
N ALA A 298 -22.82 22.82 11.53
CA ALA A 298 -22.80 24.20 11.00
C ALA A 298 -22.25 25.22 12.00
N ALA A 299 -22.52 25.05 13.27
CA ALA A 299 -22.19 25.97 14.34
C ALA A 299 -21.21 25.36 15.35
N ALA A 300 -20.15 24.71 14.85
CA ALA A 300 -19.14 24.06 15.71
C ALA A 300 -18.10 25.05 16.28
N ALA A 301 -18.06 26.28 15.79
CA ALA A 301 -17.13 27.29 16.32
C ALA A 301 -17.46 27.58 17.80
N GLY A 302 -16.46 27.50 18.67
CA GLY A 302 -16.62 27.70 20.11
C GLY A 302 -17.26 26.54 20.88
N LYS A 303 -17.64 25.43 20.21
CA LYS A 303 -18.19 24.23 20.88
C LYS A 303 -17.13 23.16 21.09
N SER A 304 -17.32 22.32 22.11
CA SER A 304 -16.46 21.16 22.34
C SER A 304 -16.52 20.20 21.14
N PRO A 305 -15.38 19.84 20.54
CA PRO A 305 -15.34 18.81 19.50
C PRO A 305 -15.93 17.47 19.96
N ASP A 306 -15.80 17.11 21.24
CA ASP A 306 -16.31 15.86 21.81
C ASP A 306 -17.82 15.77 21.65
N VAL A 307 -18.52 16.82 22.11
CA VAL A 307 -20.00 16.88 22.04
C VAL A 307 -20.47 16.91 20.59
N VAL A 308 -19.81 17.71 19.74
CA VAL A 308 -20.21 17.82 18.33
C VAL A 308 -20.04 16.48 17.60
N LEU A 309 -18.94 15.78 17.83
CA LEU A 309 -18.66 14.50 17.16
C LEU A 309 -19.56 13.39 17.70
N LEU A 310 -19.86 13.39 19.00
CA LEU A 310 -20.79 12.44 19.61
C LEU A 310 -22.21 12.60 19.02
N LEU A 311 -22.71 13.84 18.91
CA LEU A 311 -24.03 14.12 18.33
C LEU A 311 -24.11 13.88 16.82
N ALA A 312 -22.98 13.99 16.12
CA ALA A 312 -22.91 13.72 14.68
C ALA A 312 -22.74 12.24 14.34
N ASP A 313 -22.52 11.38 15.35
CA ASP A 313 -22.23 9.95 15.13
C ASP A 313 -23.54 9.14 15.11
N GLU A 314 -24.11 8.99 13.92
CA GLU A 314 -25.33 8.20 13.66
C GLU A 314 -25.02 6.70 13.46
N GLY A 315 -23.79 6.26 13.69
CA GLY A 315 -23.33 4.90 13.36
C GLY A 315 -22.92 4.06 14.58
N PRO A 316 -22.89 2.73 14.44
CA PRO A 316 -22.65 1.81 15.56
C PRO A 316 -21.22 1.80 16.12
N ALA A 317 -20.30 2.64 15.63
CA ALA A 317 -18.88 2.47 15.91
C ALA A 317 -18.07 3.76 16.12
N HIS A 318 -18.66 4.86 16.57
CA HIS A 318 -17.94 6.13 16.81
C HIS A 318 -16.96 6.54 15.69
N THR A 319 -17.27 6.17 14.45
CA THR A 319 -16.37 6.27 13.29
C THR A 319 -16.23 7.71 12.77
N THR A 320 -17.04 8.63 13.25
CA THR A 320 -16.96 10.05 12.90
C THR A 320 -15.79 10.73 13.62
N ASP A 321 -15.46 10.31 14.85
CA ASP A 321 -14.34 10.85 15.59
C ASP A 321 -13.00 10.19 15.18
N PRO A 322 -12.05 10.96 14.61
CA PRO A 322 -10.72 10.44 14.29
C PRO A 322 -9.95 9.85 15.48
N ALA A 323 -10.26 10.30 16.73
CA ALA A 323 -9.59 9.79 17.91
C ALA A 323 -9.92 8.33 18.16
N PHE A 324 -11.19 7.93 17.97
CA PHE A 324 -11.57 6.52 18.12
C PHE A 324 -10.74 5.64 17.18
N ALA A 325 -10.70 5.98 15.88
CA ALA A 325 -9.94 5.22 14.92
C ALA A 325 -8.43 5.22 15.22
N ALA A 326 -7.86 6.37 15.63
CA ALA A 326 -6.44 6.49 15.96
C ALA A 326 -6.01 5.60 17.14
N HIS A 327 -6.90 5.34 18.08
CA HIS A 327 -6.64 4.47 19.24
C HIS A 327 -7.09 3.02 19.00
N ALA A 328 -8.26 2.81 18.40
CA ALA A 328 -8.82 1.48 18.21
C ALA A 328 -8.08 0.68 17.12
N LEU A 329 -7.64 1.33 16.02
CA LEU A 329 -6.96 0.65 14.92
C LEU A 329 -5.65 -0.04 15.35
N PRO A 330 -4.72 0.59 16.09
CA PRO A 330 -3.52 -0.08 16.56
C PRO A 330 -3.82 -1.29 17.44
N ILE A 331 -4.79 -1.16 18.36
CA ILE A 331 -5.19 -2.23 19.27
C ILE A 331 -5.80 -3.41 18.49
N GLY A 332 -6.76 -3.12 17.62
CA GLY A 332 -7.41 -4.14 16.79
C GLY A 332 -6.43 -4.82 15.82
N TYR A 333 -5.44 -4.07 15.34
CA TYR A 333 -4.39 -4.59 14.48
C TYR A 333 -3.47 -5.54 15.25
N TRP A 334 -3.00 -5.11 16.41
CA TRP A 334 -2.20 -5.93 17.33
C TRP A 334 -2.94 -7.22 17.73
N ALA A 335 -4.20 -7.13 18.11
CA ALA A 335 -5.02 -8.29 18.46
C ALA A 335 -5.14 -9.30 17.31
N ARG A 336 -5.30 -8.82 16.06
CA ARG A 336 -5.31 -9.69 14.86
C ARG A 336 -3.98 -10.38 14.65
N LEU A 337 -2.86 -9.68 14.77
CA LEU A 337 -1.52 -10.26 14.63
C LEU A 337 -1.23 -11.32 15.68
N CYS A 338 -1.62 -11.09 16.94
CA CYS A 338 -1.46 -12.04 18.03
C CYS A 338 -2.42 -13.24 17.93
N GLY A 339 -3.65 -13.02 17.42
CA GLY A 339 -4.70 -14.03 17.33
C GLY A 339 -4.64 -14.93 16.10
N THR A 340 -4.01 -14.50 15.01
CA THR A 340 -3.85 -15.32 13.82
C THR A 340 -2.79 -16.41 14.10
N ARG A 341 -3.20 -17.67 14.09
CA ARG A 341 -2.31 -18.85 14.18
C ARG A 341 -1.37 -19.01 12.98
N GLY A 342 -1.29 -18.03 12.08
CA GLY A 342 -0.42 -18.01 10.91
C GLY A 342 1.02 -17.61 11.26
N GLY A 343 1.98 -18.51 11.00
CA GLY A 343 3.34 -18.50 11.51
C GLY A 343 4.23 -17.26 11.26
N HIS A 344 3.94 -16.38 10.30
CA HIS A 344 4.86 -15.32 9.93
C HIS A 344 4.96 -14.17 10.96
N ALA A 345 3.84 -13.68 11.48
CA ALA A 345 3.86 -12.63 12.50
C ALA A 345 4.41 -13.17 13.83
N ARG A 346 4.09 -14.42 14.15
CA ARG A 346 4.58 -15.10 15.38
C ARG A 346 6.05 -15.41 15.29
N THR A 347 6.56 -15.87 14.15
CA THR A 347 8.00 -16.10 13.91
C THR A 347 8.77 -14.80 14.01
N TRP A 348 8.26 -13.71 13.44
CA TRP A 348 8.91 -12.41 13.54
C TRP A 348 8.92 -11.84 14.97
N LEU A 349 7.80 -11.95 15.71
CA LEU A 349 7.72 -11.57 17.12
C LEU A 349 8.65 -12.43 17.99
N LEU A 350 8.80 -13.72 17.71
CA LEU A 350 9.71 -14.62 18.41
C LEU A 350 11.18 -14.34 18.09
N THR A 351 11.51 -13.96 16.86
CA THR A 351 12.87 -13.54 16.49
C THR A 351 13.24 -12.18 17.12
N CYS A 352 12.29 -11.25 17.27
CA CYS A 352 12.50 -10.00 18.01
C CYS A 352 12.56 -10.20 19.53
N ALA A 353 11.99 -11.27 20.07
CA ALA A 353 11.99 -11.62 21.48
C ALA A 353 13.16 -12.55 21.88
N ALA A 354 14.09 -12.85 20.98
CA ALA A 354 15.27 -13.68 21.31
C ALA A 354 16.08 -13.04 22.47
N PRO A 355 16.52 -13.82 23.44
CA PRO A 355 17.23 -13.31 24.61
C PRO A 355 18.55 -12.64 24.19
N GLY A 356 18.61 -11.34 24.34
CA GLY A 356 19.71 -10.45 23.93
C GLY A 356 19.25 -9.07 23.49
N SER A 357 17.97 -8.89 23.15
CA SER A 357 17.39 -7.57 22.87
C SER A 357 16.84 -6.96 24.18
N ALA A 358 17.46 -5.92 24.66
CA ALA A 358 17.00 -5.16 25.82
C ALA A 358 15.52 -4.76 25.63
N SER A 359 14.65 -5.11 26.57
CA SER A 359 13.24 -4.74 26.56
C SER A 359 13.09 -3.22 26.46
N PRO A 360 12.25 -2.70 25.57
CA PRO A 360 11.97 -1.26 25.55
C PRO A 360 11.19 -0.92 26.81
N ARG A 361 11.74 -0.02 27.64
CA ARG A 361 10.99 0.60 28.73
C ARG A 361 9.83 1.42 28.14
N PRO A 362 8.62 1.32 28.69
CA PRO A 362 7.54 2.20 28.29
C PRO A 362 7.91 3.64 28.66
N ARG A 363 7.90 4.52 27.67
CA ARG A 363 8.01 5.95 27.94
C ARG A 363 6.61 6.51 28.21
N ALA A 364 6.49 7.17 29.35
CA ALA A 364 5.34 7.93 29.80
C ALA A 364 4.90 9.02 28.81
#